data_19f03361b5e75f3ef232cfa9a9eb8aa6
#
_entry.id   19f03361b5e75f3ef232cfa9a9eb8aa6
#
_cell.length_a   1.000
_cell.length_b   1.000
_cell.length_c   1.000
_cell.angle_alpha   90.00
_cell.angle_beta   90.00
_cell.angle_gamma   90.00
#
_symmetry.space_group_name_H-M   'P 1'
#
loop_
_entity.id
_entity.type
_entity.pdbx_description
1 polymer ?
#
loop_
_entity_poly.entity_id
_entity_poly.type
_entity_poly.pdbx_seq_one_letter_code
_entity_poly.pdbx_strand_id
1 'polypeptide(L)'
;MFYDIAFMGGGVRGIGFAGAIVALENAGYTPRSVAGTSAGAIAAALVAAGFSGEEMRKELEGLDYLKFKSKDHTSKGLLSEYLHLRKDFGIYSADYFEDWLTSLLKKKSIVTFGDIENNDKKRKLQITASDVGNKRLLVFPQDLKLFGLIPNNFSVAKAVRMSMSIPIFYEPYKLKDIFNKEHLIVDGGIFCNYPIWLLDDGCKKPDVPVFGVKFIECNNSGKTANQYTFTKFTDYIKFIISSILDSTDQGYARTTQGDTERTINVSVCVNNKNISATDFDLDKKTATALFNNGLTAGNNFLKNWNFDKWSALRSL
;
A
#
# COMPACT_ATOMS: atom_id res chain seq x y z
N MET A 1 5.91 -22.41 -7.87
CA MET A 1 5.84 -22.53 -6.38
C MET A 1 4.87 -21.49 -5.84
N PHE A 2 3.97 -21.85 -4.88
CA PHE A 2 3.11 -20.86 -4.21
C PHE A 2 3.91 -20.03 -3.21
N TYR A 3 3.48 -18.78 -2.99
CA TYR A 3 4.03 -17.87 -1.99
C TYR A 3 2.96 -16.91 -1.48
N ASP A 4 3.19 -16.37 -0.28
CA ASP A 4 2.42 -15.26 0.28
C ASP A 4 3.24 -13.97 0.18
N ILE A 5 2.59 -12.79 0.00
CA ILE A 5 3.32 -11.54 -0.19
C ILE A 5 2.65 -10.35 0.48
N ALA A 6 3.46 -9.52 1.12
CA ALA A 6 3.03 -8.24 1.71
C ALA A 6 3.71 -7.05 1.04
N PHE A 7 2.93 -6.00 0.78
CA PHE A 7 3.40 -4.75 0.20
C PHE A 7 3.28 -3.61 1.22
N MET A 8 4.38 -2.89 1.44
CA MET A 8 4.34 -1.69 2.27
C MET A 8 3.59 -0.55 1.59
N GLY A 9 3.17 0.45 2.37
CA GLY A 9 2.68 1.72 1.84
C GLY A 9 3.77 2.48 1.08
N GLY A 10 3.38 3.32 0.11
CA GLY A 10 4.39 3.99 -0.69
C GLY A 10 3.91 5.04 -1.67
N GLY A 11 2.62 5.38 -1.68
CA GLY A 11 2.06 6.40 -2.58
C GLY A 11 2.32 6.11 -4.05
N VAL A 12 2.68 7.13 -4.83
CA VAL A 12 2.89 7.02 -6.28
C VAL A 12 4.03 6.07 -6.68
N ARG A 13 4.90 5.67 -5.74
CA ARG A 13 6.01 4.73 -5.95
C ARG A 13 5.54 3.30 -6.21
N GLY A 14 4.24 3.00 -6.01
CA GLY A 14 3.65 1.65 -6.11
C GLY A 14 3.92 0.92 -7.43
N ILE A 15 4.27 1.61 -8.51
CA ILE A 15 4.67 0.98 -9.78
C ILE A 15 5.93 0.10 -9.62
N GLY A 16 6.79 0.37 -8.64
CA GLY A 16 7.94 -0.47 -8.31
C GLY A 16 7.53 -1.88 -7.84
N PHE A 17 6.35 -2.03 -7.24
CA PHE A 17 5.82 -3.34 -6.85
C PHE A 17 5.54 -4.22 -8.07
N ALA A 18 5.03 -3.62 -9.17
CA ALA A 18 4.78 -4.35 -10.41
C ALA A 18 6.07 -4.98 -10.96
N GLY A 19 7.20 -4.26 -10.90
CA GLY A 19 8.51 -4.81 -11.30
C GLY A 19 8.95 -6.00 -10.44
N ALA A 20 8.77 -5.92 -9.12
CA ALA A 20 9.08 -7.02 -8.21
C ALA A 20 8.20 -8.26 -8.49
N ILE A 21 6.92 -8.06 -8.81
CA ILE A 21 5.99 -9.15 -9.18
C ILE A 21 6.44 -9.81 -10.50
N VAL A 22 6.83 -9.04 -11.53
CA VAL A 22 7.37 -9.60 -12.78
C VAL A 22 8.58 -10.50 -12.50
N ALA A 23 9.48 -10.10 -11.62
CA ALA A 23 10.63 -10.93 -11.26
C ALA A 23 10.22 -12.27 -10.63
N LEU A 24 9.23 -12.26 -9.71
CA LEU A 24 8.70 -13.45 -9.06
C LEU A 24 7.98 -14.37 -10.07
N GLU A 25 7.14 -13.79 -10.94
CA GLU A 25 6.44 -14.52 -12.00
C GLU A 25 7.41 -15.23 -12.97
N ASN A 26 8.46 -14.52 -13.41
CA ASN A 26 9.49 -15.07 -14.28
C ASN A 26 10.26 -16.23 -13.63
N ALA A 27 10.35 -16.26 -12.31
CA ALA A 27 10.94 -17.34 -11.54
C ALA A 27 9.94 -18.49 -11.21
N GLY A 28 8.72 -18.44 -11.76
CA GLY A 28 7.71 -19.48 -11.59
C GLY A 28 6.97 -19.45 -10.25
N TYR A 29 6.96 -18.31 -9.54
CA TYR A 29 6.20 -18.14 -8.32
C TYR A 29 4.76 -17.70 -8.60
N THR A 30 3.80 -18.25 -7.84
CA THR A 30 2.36 -17.95 -7.93
C THR A 30 1.85 -17.45 -6.58
N PRO A 31 1.22 -16.25 -6.50
CA PRO A 31 0.75 -15.70 -5.23
C PRO A 31 -0.44 -16.48 -4.68
N ARG A 32 -0.47 -16.70 -3.35
CA ARG A 32 -1.55 -17.34 -2.59
C ARG A 32 -2.27 -16.33 -1.71
N SER A 33 -1.62 -15.82 -0.66
CA SER A 33 -2.17 -14.79 0.22
C SER A 33 -1.42 -13.48 0.02
N VAL A 34 -2.16 -12.38 0.04
CA VAL A 34 -1.61 -11.06 -0.26
C VAL A 34 -2.05 -10.06 0.81
N ALA A 35 -1.12 -9.26 1.31
CA ALA A 35 -1.43 -8.18 2.25
C ALA A 35 -0.84 -6.85 1.76
N GLY A 36 -1.47 -5.73 2.15
CA GLY A 36 -0.95 -4.43 1.76
C GLY A 36 -1.52 -3.25 2.54
N THR A 37 -0.74 -2.18 2.54
CA THR A 37 -1.08 -0.87 3.13
C THR A 37 -0.99 0.21 2.07
N SER A 38 -1.97 1.12 1.99
CA SER A 38 -1.92 2.29 1.08
C SER A 38 -1.66 1.89 -0.38
N ALA A 39 -0.61 2.40 -1.02
CA ALA A 39 -0.20 1.94 -2.36
C ALA A 39 0.07 0.43 -2.41
N GLY A 40 0.54 -0.17 -1.31
CA GLY A 40 0.68 -1.62 -1.19
C GLY A 40 -0.68 -2.34 -1.18
N ALA A 41 -1.74 -1.71 -0.68
CA ALA A 41 -3.10 -2.25 -0.76
C ALA A 41 -3.61 -2.28 -2.21
N ILE A 42 -3.23 -1.29 -3.03
CA ILE A 42 -3.51 -1.30 -4.48
C ILE A 42 -2.84 -2.51 -5.13
N ALA A 43 -1.51 -2.66 -4.90
CA ALA A 43 -0.76 -3.78 -5.45
C ALA A 43 -1.32 -5.13 -4.97
N ALA A 44 -1.64 -5.25 -3.67
CA ALA A 44 -2.23 -6.45 -3.09
C ALA A 44 -3.58 -6.80 -3.74
N ALA A 45 -4.46 -5.81 -3.94
CA ALA A 45 -5.76 -6.01 -4.58
C ALA A 45 -5.63 -6.45 -6.04
N LEU A 46 -4.70 -5.86 -6.81
CA LEU A 46 -4.45 -6.24 -8.20
C LEU A 46 -3.89 -7.66 -8.30
N VAL A 47 -2.88 -7.99 -7.47
CA VAL A 47 -2.32 -9.36 -7.42
C VAL A 47 -3.38 -10.37 -7.01
N ALA A 48 -4.18 -10.09 -5.98
CA ALA A 48 -5.28 -10.96 -5.54
C ALA A 48 -6.36 -11.12 -6.62
N ALA A 49 -6.61 -10.09 -7.43
CA ALA A 49 -7.53 -10.16 -8.56
C ALA A 49 -6.95 -10.91 -9.77
N GLY A 50 -5.68 -11.31 -9.75
CA GLY A 50 -5.02 -12.08 -10.83
C GLY A 50 -4.44 -11.21 -11.95
N PHE A 51 -4.11 -9.94 -11.66
CA PHE A 51 -3.30 -9.14 -12.57
C PHE A 51 -1.83 -9.62 -12.51
N SER A 52 -1.22 -9.78 -13.67
CA SER A 52 0.23 -9.97 -13.76
C SER A 52 0.98 -8.67 -13.49
N GLY A 53 2.28 -8.78 -13.19
CA GLY A 53 3.12 -7.61 -12.99
C GLY A 53 3.18 -6.69 -14.21
N GLU A 54 3.15 -7.23 -15.44
CA GLU A 54 3.08 -6.43 -16.67
C GLU A 54 1.72 -5.77 -16.88
N GLU A 55 0.61 -6.44 -16.53
CA GLU A 55 -0.71 -5.81 -16.54
C GLU A 55 -0.78 -4.66 -15.52
N MET A 56 -0.23 -4.87 -14.30
CA MET A 56 -0.14 -3.83 -13.27
C MET A 56 0.69 -2.64 -13.77
N ARG A 57 1.83 -2.88 -14.39
CA ARG A 57 2.67 -1.85 -15.00
C ARG A 57 1.87 -1.00 -15.97
N LYS A 58 1.19 -1.64 -16.93
CA LYS A 58 0.41 -0.94 -17.96
C LYS A 58 -0.68 -0.04 -17.36
N GLU A 59 -1.41 -0.53 -16.37
CA GLU A 59 -2.49 0.23 -15.73
C GLU A 59 -1.94 1.41 -14.90
N LEU A 60 -0.81 1.22 -14.20
CA LEU A 60 -0.19 2.25 -13.38
C LEU A 60 0.60 3.30 -14.20
N GLU A 61 1.24 2.91 -15.32
CA GLU A 61 1.87 3.86 -16.24
C GLU A 61 0.84 4.73 -16.98
N GLY A 62 -0.34 4.18 -17.23
CA GLY A 62 -1.44 4.91 -17.87
C GLY A 62 -2.23 5.81 -16.94
N LEU A 63 -1.94 5.78 -15.65
CA LEU A 63 -2.70 6.47 -14.63
C LEU A 63 -2.34 7.96 -14.57
N ASP A 64 -3.34 8.80 -14.71
CA ASP A 64 -3.21 10.24 -14.49
C ASP A 64 -3.30 10.54 -12.99
N TYR A 65 -2.15 10.54 -12.32
CA TYR A 65 -2.06 10.79 -10.89
C TYR A 65 -2.57 12.19 -10.48
N LEU A 66 -2.63 13.16 -11.41
CA LEU A 66 -3.17 14.49 -11.13
C LEU A 66 -4.68 14.43 -10.88
N LYS A 67 -5.38 13.47 -11.46
CA LYS A 67 -6.81 13.25 -11.19
C LYS A 67 -7.09 12.82 -9.76
N PHE A 68 -6.11 12.25 -9.06
CA PHE A 68 -6.23 11.96 -7.63
C PHE A 68 -6.19 13.21 -6.76
N LYS A 69 -5.75 14.33 -7.32
CA LYS A 69 -5.89 15.68 -6.74
C LYS A 69 -7.19 16.36 -7.16
N SER A 70 -8.18 15.61 -7.71
CA SER A 70 -9.43 16.20 -8.15
C SER A 70 -10.21 16.72 -6.93
N LYS A 71 -10.69 17.93 -7.08
CA LYS A 71 -11.61 18.57 -6.14
C LYS A 71 -13.00 18.50 -6.79
N ASP A 72 -13.96 17.86 -6.17
CA ASP A 72 -15.34 17.85 -6.65
C ASP A 72 -16.01 19.24 -6.61
N HIS A 73 -15.27 20.26 -6.19
CA HIS A 73 -15.78 21.61 -5.99
C HIS A 73 -15.12 22.65 -6.88
N THR A 74 -15.94 23.43 -7.54
CA THR A 74 -15.62 24.44 -8.56
C THR A 74 -14.78 25.64 -8.08
N SER A 75 -14.43 25.73 -6.80
CA SER A 75 -13.68 26.85 -6.22
C SER A 75 -12.18 26.53 -6.13
N LYS A 76 -11.39 27.22 -6.96
CA LYS A 76 -9.91 27.21 -6.90
C LYS A 76 -9.43 28.33 -5.98
N GLY A 77 -8.61 28.02 -4.97
CA GLY A 77 -7.93 29.02 -4.14
C GLY A 77 -7.60 28.55 -2.73
N LEU A 78 -6.67 29.25 -2.07
CA LEU A 78 -6.21 28.95 -0.70
C LEU A 78 -7.36 28.95 0.33
N LEU A 79 -8.35 29.82 0.15
CA LEU A 79 -9.53 29.88 1.04
C LEU A 79 -10.40 28.63 0.91
N SER A 80 -10.56 28.11 -0.31
CA SER A 80 -11.29 26.86 -0.57
C SER A 80 -10.58 25.67 0.06
N GLU A 81 -9.26 25.56 -0.07
CA GLU A 81 -8.47 24.50 0.57
C GLU A 81 -8.60 24.52 2.09
N TYR A 82 -8.57 25.71 2.68
CA TYR A 82 -8.77 25.89 4.12
C TYR A 82 -10.17 25.47 4.58
N LEU A 83 -11.21 25.84 3.82
CA LEU A 83 -12.60 25.50 4.15
C LEU A 83 -12.85 23.99 4.05
N HIS A 84 -12.31 23.32 3.01
CA HIS A 84 -12.40 21.85 2.86
C HIS A 84 -11.64 21.14 3.98
N LEU A 85 -10.41 21.57 4.28
CA LEU A 85 -9.65 21.00 5.36
C LEU A 85 -10.37 21.13 6.73
N ARG A 86 -11.09 22.23 6.95
CA ARG A 86 -11.85 22.46 8.18
C ARG A 86 -13.15 21.64 8.23
N LYS A 87 -13.81 21.41 7.10
CA LYS A 87 -15.12 20.75 7.03
C LYS A 87 -14.98 19.25 6.82
N ASP A 88 -14.10 18.85 5.91
CA ASP A 88 -14.01 17.50 5.39
C ASP A 88 -12.73 16.77 5.82
N PHE A 89 -11.84 17.44 6.58
CA PHE A 89 -10.58 16.94 7.11
C PHE A 89 -9.56 16.48 6.05
N GLY A 90 -9.79 16.81 4.76
CA GLY A 90 -8.94 16.49 3.64
C GLY A 90 -9.03 17.52 2.52
N ILE A 91 -8.01 17.59 1.67
CA ILE A 91 -7.95 18.54 0.55
C ILE A 91 -8.61 17.96 -0.69
N TYR A 92 -8.52 16.64 -0.87
CA TYR A 92 -8.97 15.93 -2.06
C TYR A 92 -9.97 14.83 -1.71
N SER A 93 -11.02 14.67 -2.54
CA SER A 93 -11.85 13.48 -2.53
C SER A 93 -11.05 12.31 -3.14
N ALA A 94 -11.23 11.12 -2.59
CA ALA A 94 -10.64 9.89 -3.14
C ALA A 94 -11.64 9.12 -4.04
N ASP A 95 -12.76 9.72 -4.44
CA ASP A 95 -13.84 9.04 -5.18
C ASP A 95 -13.38 8.63 -6.58
N TYR A 96 -12.63 9.52 -7.28
CA TYR A 96 -12.04 9.16 -8.57
C TYR A 96 -11.16 7.89 -8.48
N PHE A 97 -10.40 7.76 -7.39
CA PHE A 97 -9.59 6.58 -7.15
C PHE A 97 -10.43 5.32 -6.94
N GLU A 98 -11.50 5.43 -6.13
CA GLU A 98 -12.42 4.30 -5.88
C GLU A 98 -13.07 3.83 -7.17
N ASP A 99 -13.54 4.76 -8.01
CA ASP A 99 -14.16 4.47 -9.31
C ASP A 99 -13.17 3.84 -10.28
N TRP A 100 -11.94 4.38 -10.37
CA TRP A 100 -10.88 3.82 -11.20
C TRP A 100 -10.56 2.38 -10.78
N LEU A 101 -10.31 2.14 -9.49
CA LEU A 101 -9.96 0.81 -9.00
C LEU A 101 -11.13 -0.17 -9.17
N THR A 102 -12.37 0.28 -8.92
CA THR A 102 -13.58 -0.53 -9.16
C THR A 102 -13.66 -0.97 -10.62
N SER A 103 -13.43 -0.04 -11.56
CA SER A 103 -13.45 -0.33 -13.00
C SER A 103 -12.34 -1.30 -13.39
N LEU A 104 -11.16 -1.16 -12.79
CA LEU A 104 -10.02 -2.01 -13.05
C LEU A 104 -10.25 -3.44 -12.53
N LEU A 105 -10.68 -3.61 -11.29
CA LEU A 105 -10.97 -4.92 -10.69
C LEU A 105 -12.09 -5.65 -11.44
N LYS A 106 -13.10 -4.93 -11.95
CA LYS A 106 -14.17 -5.51 -12.79
C LYS A 106 -13.65 -6.16 -14.05
N LYS A 107 -12.49 -5.76 -14.62
CA LYS A 107 -11.85 -6.44 -15.76
C LYS A 107 -11.54 -7.91 -15.45
N LYS A 108 -11.34 -8.25 -14.17
CA LYS A 108 -11.09 -9.61 -13.67
C LYS A 108 -12.32 -10.19 -12.93
N SER A 109 -13.51 -9.58 -13.10
CA SER A 109 -14.76 -9.99 -12.44
C SER A 109 -14.69 -9.93 -10.91
N ILE A 110 -13.87 -9.03 -10.34
CA ILE A 110 -13.74 -8.81 -8.90
C ILE A 110 -14.44 -7.50 -8.52
N VAL A 111 -15.29 -7.56 -7.48
CA VAL A 111 -15.94 -6.43 -6.84
C VAL A 111 -15.75 -6.51 -5.32
N THR A 112 -15.97 -7.69 -4.75
CA THR A 112 -15.98 -7.96 -3.32
C THR A 112 -14.84 -8.88 -2.89
N PHE A 113 -14.58 -8.96 -1.58
CA PHE A 113 -13.63 -9.94 -1.05
C PHE A 113 -14.07 -11.38 -1.33
N GLY A 114 -15.39 -11.64 -1.34
CA GLY A 114 -15.93 -12.94 -1.68
C GLY A 114 -15.62 -13.37 -3.12
N ASP A 115 -15.56 -12.43 -4.07
CA ASP A 115 -15.23 -12.74 -5.46
C ASP A 115 -13.79 -13.27 -5.59
N ILE A 116 -12.85 -12.75 -4.79
CA ILE A 116 -11.45 -13.23 -4.76
C ILE A 116 -11.42 -14.69 -4.29
N GLU A 117 -12.10 -15.00 -3.19
CA GLU A 117 -12.15 -16.36 -2.64
C GLU A 117 -12.89 -17.34 -3.56
N ASN A 118 -13.93 -16.88 -4.27
CA ASN A 118 -14.68 -17.68 -5.24
C ASN A 118 -13.87 -18.01 -6.49
N ASN A 119 -13.07 -17.07 -6.97
CA ASN A 119 -12.22 -17.27 -8.15
C ASN A 119 -11.03 -18.18 -7.85
N ASP A 120 -10.45 -18.09 -6.66
CA ASP A 120 -9.39 -18.97 -6.20
C ASP A 120 -9.45 -19.12 -4.68
N LYS A 121 -9.95 -20.25 -4.20
CA LYS A 121 -10.09 -20.54 -2.75
C LYS A 121 -8.78 -20.49 -1.96
N LYS A 122 -7.64 -20.51 -2.64
CA LYS A 122 -6.32 -20.38 -2.02
C LYS A 122 -5.89 -18.93 -1.88
N ARG A 123 -6.53 -18.00 -2.61
CA ARG A 123 -6.18 -16.58 -2.56
C ARG A 123 -6.92 -15.88 -1.42
N LYS A 124 -6.15 -15.15 -0.63
CA LYS A 124 -6.68 -14.30 0.46
C LYS A 124 -6.09 -12.91 0.31
N LEU A 125 -6.92 -11.91 0.47
CA LEU A 125 -6.50 -10.51 0.48
C LEU A 125 -6.71 -9.90 1.85
N GLN A 126 -5.67 -9.24 2.39
CA GLN A 126 -5.74 -8.47 3.63
C GLN A 126 -5.27 -7.03 3.38
N ILE A 127 -6.04 -6.07 3.87
CA ILE A 127 -5.79 -4.64 3.69
C ILE A 127 -5.81 -3.98 5.05
N THR A 128 -4.79 -3.20 5.38
CA THR A 128 -4.75 -2.44 6.63
C THR A 128 -5.36 -1.06 6.45
N ALA A 129 -6.03 -0.56 7.48
CA ALA A 129 -6.51 0.81 7.61
C ALA A 129 -6.41 1.27 9.07
N SER A 130 -6.61 2.55 9.33
CA SER A 130 -6.51 3.12 10.68
C SER A 130 -7.80 3.80 11.10
N ASP A 131 -8.46 3.33 12.17
CA ASP A 131 -9.53 4.06 12.85
C ASP A 131 -8.90 5.03 13.85
N VAL A 132 -8.78 6.30 13.46
CA VAL A 132 -8.09 7.30 14.29
C VAL A 132 -8.89 7.70 15.52
N GLY A 133 -10.21 7.63 15.47
CA GLY A 133 -11.08 7.92 16.60
C GLY A 133 -10.91 6.92 17.74
N ASN A 134 -10.76 5.64 17.41
CA ASN A 134 -10.55 4.57 18.37
C ASN A 134 -9.08 4.15 18.54
N LYS A 135 -8.15 4.83 17.86
CA LYS A 135 -6.70 4.54 17.90
C LYS A 135 -6.40 3.07 17.61
N ARG A 136 -7.04 2.53 16.58
CA ARG A 136 -7.03 1.10 16.28
C ARG A 136 -6.58 0.84 14.84
N LEU A 137 -5.65 -0.12 14.70
CA LEU A 137 -5.37 -0.74 13.41
C LEU A 137 -6.57 -1.62 13.02
N LEU A 138 -7.01 -1.50 11.77
CA LEU A 138 -8.01 -2.35 11.16
C LEU A 138 -7.36 -3.23 10.10
N VAL A 139 -7.80 -4.46 10.02
CA VAL A 139 -7.40 -5.43 9.00
C VAL A 139 -8.64 -5.92 8.27
N PHE A 140 -8.82 -5.49 7.04
CA PHE A 140 -9.92 -5.95 6.20
C PHE A 140 -9.55 -7.24 5.46
N PRO A 141 -10.51 -8.15 5.23
CA PRO A 141 -11.96 -8.00 5.50
C PRO A 141 -12.41 -8.35 6.92
N GLN A 142 -11.58 -8.98 7.77
CA GLN A 142 -12.03 -9.55 9.03
C GLN A 142 -12.62 -8.52 10.00
N ASP A 143 -12.05 -7.32 10.09
CA ASP A 143 -12.48 -6.28 11.03
C ASP A 143 -13.74 -5.53 10.58
N LEU A 144 -14.26 -5.79 9.38
CA LEU A 144 -15.57 -5.29 8.94
C LEU A 144 -16.71 -5.75 9.85
N LYS A 145 -16.54 -6.92 10.50
CA LYS A 145 -17.50 -7.43 11.49
C LYS A 145 -17.73 -6.48 12.67
N LEU A 146 -16.72 -5.68 13.03
CA LEU A 146 -16.82 -4.67 14.10
C LEU A 146 -17.85 -3.58 13.79
N PHE A 147 -18.12 -3.38 12.50
CA PHE A 147 -19.09 -2.41 11.97
C PHE A 147 -20.43 -3.06 11.60
N GLY A 148 -20.61 -4.37 11.90
CA GLY A 148 -21.80 -5.12 11.51
C GLY A 148 -21.88 -5.45 10.02
N LEU A 149 -20.77 -5.32 9.30
CA LEU A 149 -20.70 -5.61 7.87
C LEU A 149 -20.29 -7.06 7.62
N ILE A 150 -20.81 -7.62 6.51
CA ILE A 150 -20.44 -8.97 6.06
C ILE A 150 -19.14 -8.88 5.26
N PRO A 151 -18.03 -9.47 5.74
CA PRO A 151 -16.72 -9.34 5.12
C PRO A 151 -16.70 -9.66 3.62
N ASN A 152 -17.28 -10.80 3.23
CA ASN A 152 -17.24 -11.28 1.85
C ASN A 152 -18.06 -10.41 0.88
N ASN A 153 -19.07 -9.67 1.37
CA ASN A 153 -19.89 -8.79 0.54
C ASN A 153 -19.32 -7.38 0.39
N PHE A 154 -18.23 -7.08 1.10
CA PHE A 154 -17.66 -5.73 1.10
C PHE A 154 -16.77 -5.49 -0.12
N SER A 155 -16.85 -4.27 -0.67
CA SER A 155 -16.08 -3.85 -1.85
C SER A 155 -14.59 -3.80 -1.54
N VAL A 156 -13.78 -4.47 -2.37
CA VAL A 156 -12.31 -4.39 -2.32
C VAL A 156 -11.84 -2.96 -2.59
N ALA A 157 -12.41 -2.28 -3.59
CA ALA A 157 -12.02 -0.91 -3.93
C ALA A 157 -12.28 0.06 -2.77
N LYS A 158 -13.41 -0.10 -2.04
CA LYS A 158 -13.70 0.70 -0.83
C LYS A 158 -12.68 0.44 0.28
N ALA A 159 -12.30 -0.80 0.52
CA ALA A 159 -11.29 -1.14 1.51
C ALA A 159 -9.93 -0.52 1.15
N VAL A 160 -9.52 -0.59 -0.12
CA VAL A 160 -8.29 0.05 -0.59
C VAL A 160 -8.39 1.57 -0.49
N ARG A 161 -9.56 2.17 -0.83
CA ARG A 161 -9.79 3.62 -0.67
C ARG A 161 -9.61 4.05 0.79
N MET A 162 -10.12 3.28 1.75
CA MET A 162 -9.88 3.54 3.18
C MET A 162 -8.39 3.46 3.52
N SER A 163 -7.70 2.42 3.03
CA SER A 163 -6.28 2.19 3.27
C SER A 163 -5.37 3.30 2.72
N MET A 164 -5.77 3.95 1.63
CA MET A 164 -4.97 4.99 0.97
C MET A 164 -5.38 6.44 1.34
N SER A 165 -6.30 6.62 2.29
CA SER A 165 -6.76 7.94 2.73
C SER A 165 -5.73 8.62 3.63
N ILE A 166 -4.62 9.08 3.02
CA ILE A 166 -3.55 9.81 3.73
C ILE A 166 -4.15 11.06 4.37
N PRO A 167 -4.06 11.22 5.71
CA PRO A 167 -4.61 12.38 6.40
C PRO A 167 -4.15 13.70 5.79
N ILE A 168 -5.02 14.70 5.78
CA ILE A 168 -4.82 16.03 5.17
C ILE A 168 -4.85 16.02 3.64
N PHE A 169 -4.28 14.99 2.97
CA PHE A 169 -4.37 14.86 1.52
C PHE A 169 -5.76 14.43 1.09
N TYR A 170 -6.25 13.34 1.67
CA TYR A 170 -7.57 12.79 1.34
C TYR A 170 -8.53 12.93 2.51
N GLU A 171 -9.80 13.09 2.17
CA GLU A 171 -10.88 13.02 3.14
C GLU A 171 -10.90 11.63 3.80
N PRO A 172 -10.99 11.56 5.15
CA PRO A 172 -11.20 10.29 5.85
C PRO A 172 -12.44 9.58 5.32
N TYR A 173 -12.39 8.27 5.21
CA TYR A 173 -13.59 7.50 4.91
C TYR A 173 -14.47 7.42 6.17
N LYS A 174 -15.74 7.84 6.05
CA LYS A 174 -16.71 7.78 7.15
C LYS A 174 -17.43 6.45 7.12
N LEU A 175 -17.05 5.55 8.03
CA LEU A 175 -17.67 4.24 8.19
C LEU A 175 -18.60 4.26 9.40
N LYS A 176 -19.85 3.78 9.24
CA LYS A 176 -20.81 3.71 10.34
C LYS A 176 -20.88 2.30 10.90
N ASP A 177 -20.95 2.18 12.22
CA ASP A 177 -21.21 0.93 12.92
C ASP A 177 -22.72 0.65 13.04
N ILE A 178 -23.06 -0.49 13.68
CA ILE A 178 -24.45 -0.92 13.92
C ILE A 178 -25.26 0.04 14.78
N PHE A 179 -24.61 0.92 15.53
CA PHE A 179 -25.24 1.95 16.36
C PHE A 179 -25.32 3.29 15.65
N ASN A 180 -25.03 3.33 14.32
CA ASN A 180 -24.95 4.53 13.49
C ASN A 180 -23.87 5.54 13.94
N LYS A 181 -22.92 5.11 14.78
CA LYS A 181 -21.75 5.90 15.17
C LYS A 181 -20.78 5.97 13.99
N GLU A 182 -20.32 7.17 13.68
CA GLU A 182 -19.35 7.40 12.62
C GLU A 182 -17.92 7.19 13.11
N HIS A 183 -17.15 6.46 12.31
CA HIS A 183 -15.73 6.21 12.49
C HIS A 183 -14.96 6.85 11.35
N LEU A 184 -13.88 7.56 11.66
CA LEU A 184 -13.00 8.19 10.68
C LEU A 184 -11.85 7.22 10.34
N ILE A 185 -11.93 6.64 9.16
CA ILE A 185 -10.93 5.68 8.68
C ILE A 185 -9.97 6.39 7.74
N VAL A 186 -8.68 6.25 8.03
CA VAL A 186 -7.58 6.85 7.28
C VAL A 186 -6.54 5.80 6.87
N ASP A 187 -5.47 6.25 6.21
CA ASP A 187 -4.38 5.40 5.72
C ASP A 187 -3.86 4.43 6.78
N GLY A 188 -3.70 3.18 6.38
CA GLY A 188 -3.20 2.12 7.26
C GLY A 188 -1.79 2.37 7.77
N GLY A 189 -1.00 3.13 7.02
CA GLY A 189 0.38 3.47 7.36
C GLY A 189 0.53 4.30 8.63
N ILE A 190 -0.55 4.90 9.16
CA ILE A 190 -0.53 5.57 10.46
C ILE A 190 -0.19 4.58 11.59
N PHE A 191 -0.70 3.36 11.53
CA PHE A 191 -0.45 2.33 12.57
C PHE A 191 0.37 1.14 12.07
N CYS A 192 0.34 0.81 10.76
CA CYS A 192 1.08 -0.30 10.20
C CYS A 192 1.36 -0.07 8.70
N ASN A 193 2.56 0.38 8.37
CA ASN A 193 2.92 0.66 6.98
C ASN A 193 3.42 -0.60 6.23
N TYR A 194 3.95 -1.60 6.94
CA TYR A 194 4.46 -2.84 6.36
C TYR A 194 3.83 -4.08 7.03
N PRO A 195 2.72 -4.62 6.47
CA PRO A 195 1.89 -5.61 7.14
C PRO A 195 2.35 -7.06 6.92
N ILE A 196 3.66 -7.35 6.82
CA ILE A 196 4.19 -8.69 6.52
C ILE A 196 3.79 -9.73 7.59
N TRP A 197 3.65 -9.29 8.83
CA TRP A 197 3.25 -10.14 9.96
C TRP A 197 1.83 -10.71 9.83
N LEU A 198 0.96 -10.12 9.01
CA LEU A 198 -0.39 -10.64 8.75
C LEU A 198 -0.36 -11.99 8.02
N LEU A 199 0.72 -12.27 7.33
CA LEU A 199 0.91 -13.51 6.58
C LEU A 199 1.67 -14.59 7.38
N ASP A 200 2.07 -14.26 8.60
CA ASP A 200 2.66 -15.20 9.54
C ASP A 200 1.53 -15.93 10.28
N ASP A 201 1.33 -17.18 9.97
CA ASP A 201 0.28 -18.04 10.55
C ASP A 201 0.60 -18.54 11.96
N GLY A 202 1.71 -18.09 12.54
CA GLY A 202 2.23 -18.55 13.82
C GLY A 202 2.90 -19.93 13.78
N CYS A 203 2.94 -20.56 12.60
CA CYS A 203 3.63 -21.83 12.43
C CYS A 203 5.14 -21.64 12.44
N LYS A 204 5.82 -22.44 13.26
CA LYS A 204 7.29 -22.45 13.31
C LYS A 204 7.90 -22.92 11.98
N LYS A 205 7.17 -23.71 11.20
CA LYS A 205 7.61 -24.21 9.89
C LYS A 205 6.56 -23.85 8.83
N PRO A 206 6.74 -22.72 8.12
CA PRO A 206 5.81 -22.31 7.08
C PRO A 206 5.83 -23.31 5.90
N ASP A 207 4.65 -23.54 5.28
CA ASP A 207 4.47 -24.43 4.14
C ASP A 207 4.83 -23.75 2.80
N VAL A 208 4.82 -22.43 2.76
CA VAL A 208 5.18 -21.60 1.60
C VAL A 208 6.05 -20.42 2.02
N PRO A 209 6.87 -19.88 1.10
CA PRO A 209 7.57 -18.63 1.34
C PRO A 209 6.60 -17.49 1.64
N VAL A 210 6.98 -16.63 2.58
CA VAL A 210 6.31 -15.35 2.85
C VAL A 210 7.28 -14.24 2.45
N PHE A 211 6.97 -13.51 1.40
CA PHE A 211 7.78 -12.40 0.92
C PHE A 211 7.19 -11.05 1.35
N GLY A 212 8.06 -10.08 1.50
CA GLY A 212 7.66 -8.70 1.64
C GLY A 212 8.30 -7.84 0.57
N VAL A 213 7.64 -6.75 0.18
CA VAL A 213 8.22 -5.74 -0.72
C VAL A 213 8.19 -4.40 -0.03
N LYS A 214 9.38 -3.82 0.14
CA LYS A 214 9.61 -2.58 0.88
C LYS A 214 10.36 -1.57 0.02
N PHE A 215 10.05 -0.28 0.20
CA PHE A 215 10.82 0.79 -0.42
C PHE A 215 12.01 1.21 0.43
N ILE A 216 13.14 1.44 -0.23
CA ILE A 216 14.35 1.99 0.38
C ILE A 216 14.82 3.23 -0.37
N GLU A 217 15.33 4.20 0.37
CA GLU A 217 15.88 5.44 -0.15
C GLU A 217 17.33 5.29 -0.66
N CYS A 218 17.78 6.29 -1.42
CA CYS A 218 19.20 6.40 -1.76
C CYS A 218 20.03 6.50 -0.48
N ASN A 219 21.10 5.73 -0.38
CA ASN A 219 22.14 5.95 0.64
C ASN A 219 22.89 7.26 0.34
N ASN A 220 22.37 8.36 0.81
CA ASN A 220 23.07 9.65 0.78
C ASN A 220 24.09 9.72 1.96
N SER A 221 25.04 8.78 2.00
CA SER A 221 26.14 8.81 2.96
C SER A 221 26.93 10.10 2.75
N GLY A 222 26.68 11.11 3.57
CA GLY A 222 27.43 12.37 3.56
C GLY A 222 26.63 13.65 3.43
N LYS A 223 25.30 13.61 3.25
CA LYS A 223 24.51 14.84 3.35
C LYS A 223 24.13 15.07 4.80
N THR A 224 24.65 16.16 5.39
CA THR A 224 24.14 16.79 6.60
C THR A 224 22.62 16.84 6.55
N ALA A 225 21.96 16.56 7.68
CA ALA A 225 20.50 16.62 7.81
C ALA A 225 19.99 17.89 7.09
N ASN A 226 19.12 17.71 6.10
CA ASN A 226 18.56 18.83 5.38
C ASN A 226 17.82 19.70 6.39
N GLN A 227 18.22 20.97 6.48
CA GLN A 227 17.50 21.94 7.29
C GLN A 227 16.20 22.25 6.55
N TYR A 228 15.10 21.64 6.99
CA TYR A 228 13.77 21.89 6.39
C TYR A 228 13.26 23.25 6.86
N THR A 229 12.94 24.12 5.91
CA THR A 229 12.32 25.41 6.18
C THR A 229 10.87 25.34 5.65
N PHE A 230 9.90 25.41 6.54
CA PHE A 230 8.49 25.40 6.18
C PHE A 230 7.96 26.85 6.11
N THR A 231 7.37 27.21 4.98
CA THR A 231 6.75 28.55 4.81
C THR A 231 5.24 28.51 5.08
N LYS A 232 4.63 27.31 5.02
CA LYS A 232 3.19 27.12 5.27
C LYS A 232 2.98 26.05 6.33
N PHE A 233 2.01 26.26 7.20
CA PHE A 233 1.60 25.29 8.22
C PHE A 233 1.17 23.95 7.61
N THR A 234 0.47 24.00 6.46
CA THR A 234 0.05 22.79 5.74
C THR A 234 1.24 21.93 5.27
N ASP A 235 2.34 22.54 4.85
CA ASP A 235 3.52 21.82 4.40
C ASP A 235 4.25 21.16 5.58
N TYR A 236 4.28 21.84 6.73
CA TYR A 236 4.79 21.27 7.97
C TYR A 236 3.98 20.05 8.43
N ILE A 237 2.64 20.14 8.42
CA ILE A 237 1.79 18.99 8.79
C ILE A 237 1.91 17.84 7.80
N LYS A 238 1.95 18.11 6.48
CA LYS A 238 2.21 17.09 5.45
C LYS A 238 3.55 16.38 5.69
N PHE A 239 4.58 17.13 6.05
CA PHE A 239 5.87 16.57 6.37
C PHE A 239 5.84 15.66 7.61
N ILE A 240 5.15 16.07 8.68
CA ILE A 240 4.95 15.23 9.88
C ILE A 240 4.26 13.90 9.49
N ILE A 241 3.18 13.98 8.72
CA ILE A 241 2.42 12.78 8.31
C ILE A 241 3.31 11.86 7.45
N SER A 242 4.03 12.42 6.47
CA SER A 242 5.00 11.65 5.68
C SER A 242 6.06 10.98 6.56
N SER A 243 6.59 11.72 7.54
CA SER A 243 7.57 11.17 8.49
C SER A 243 6.99 10.04 9.35
N ILE A 244 5.74 10.15 9.77
CA ILE A 244 5.04 9.05 10.48
C ILE A 244 4.91 7.84 9.58
N LEU A 245 4.43 8.01 8.34
CA LEU A 245 4.25 6.92 7.39
C LEU A 245 5.58 6.22 7.05
N ASP A 246 6.68 6.98 6.96
CA ASP A 246 8.00 6.43 6.68
C ASP A 246 8.66 5.79 7.93
N SER A 247 8.29 6.23 9.16
CA SER A 247 8.89 5.78 10.43
C SER A 247 8.14 4.66 11.12
N THR A 248 6.85 4.42 10.81
CA THR A 248 6.01 3.43 11.50
C THR A 248 6.56 2.00 11.35
N ASP A 249 7.40 1.76 10.36
CA ASP A 249 8.08 0.46 10.20
C ASP A 249 9.20 0.23 11.22
N GLN A 250 9.71 1.29 11.86
CA GLN A 250 10.78 1.16 12.85
C GLN A 250 10.25 0.82 14.26
N GLY A 251 8.99 1.14 14.55
CA GLY A 251 8.39 0.97 15.88
C GLY A 251 7.43 -0.22 16.04
N TYR A 252 6.70 -0.57 14.99
CA TYR A 252 5.74 -1.69 14.98
C TYR A 252 6.22 -2.93 14.23
N ALA A 253 7.31 -2.80 13.47
CA ALA A 253 7.98 -3.98 12.98
C ALA A 253 8.43 -4.79 14.20
N ARG A 254 7.58 -5.72 14.64
CA ARG A 254 8.09 -6.94 15.24
C ARG A 254 8.95 -7.55 14.13
N THR A 255 10.20 -7.09 14.05
CA THR A 255 11.19 -7.73 13.20
C THR A 255 11.32 -9.15 13.72
N THR A 256 10.53 -10.04 13.15
CA THR A 256 10.72 -11.45 13.41
C THR A 256 12.03 -11.85 12.77
N GLN A 257 12.72 -12.75 13.42
CA GLN A 257 13.96 -13.31 12.90
C GLN A 257 13.71 -13.83 11.48
N GLY A 258 14.51 -13.39 10.50
CA GLY A 258 14.34 -13.72 9.10
C GLY A 258 13.52 -12.73 8.25
N ASP A 259 13.07 -11.59 8.80
CA ASP A 259 12.32 -10.59 8.02
C ASP A 259 13.18 -9.89 6.97
N THR A 260 14.46 -9.69 7.26
CA THR A 260 15.43 -9.14 6.30
C THR A 260 15.62 -10.07 5.12
N GLU A 261 15.74 -11.36 5.38
CA GLU A 261 15.98 -12.41 4.39
C GLU A 261 14.81 -12.61 3.44
N ARG A 262 13.58 -12.32 3.85
CA ARG A 262 12.35 -12.47 3.06
C ARG A 262 11.85 -11.16 2.44
N THR A 263 12.60 -10.06 2.56
CA THR A 263 12.15 -8.75 2.09
C THR A 263 12.89 -8.32 0.81
N ILE A 264 12.13 -8.01 -0.23
CA ILE A 264 12.58 -7.40 -1.48
C ILE A 264 12.65 -5.89 -1.27
N ASN A 265 13.85 -5.32 -1.26
CA ASN A 265 14.09 -3.91 -1.05
C ASN A 265 14.16 -3.17 -2.38
N VAL A 266 13.09 -2.43 -2.72
CA VAL A 266 12.96 -1.66 -3.97
C VAL A 266 13.45 -0.24 -3.75
N SER A 267 14.50 0.17 -4.48
CA SER A 267 15.00 1.54 -4.41
C SER A 267 14.02 2.53 -5.03
N VAL A 268 13.71 3.61 -4.29
CA VAL A 268 12.95 4.76 -4.79
C VAL A 268 13.86 5.84 -5.38
N CYS A 269 15.13 5.54 -5.56
CA CYS A 269 16.14 6.43 -6.11
C CYS A 269 16.08 6.44 -7.64
N VAL A 270 15.84 7.60 -8.22
CA VAL A 270 15.91 7.86 -9.66
C VAL A 270 16.79 9.08 -9.89
N ASN A 271 17.83 8.94 -10.71
CA ASN A 271 18.79 10.01 -10.98
C ASN A 271 19.39 10.65 -9.70
N ASN A 272 19.79 9.82 -8.74
CA ASN A 272 20.32 10.21 -7.41
C ASN A 272 19.36 11.08 -6.56
N LYS A 273 18.05 11.02 -6.84
CA LYS A 273 17.01 11.70 -6.08
C LYS A 273 15.97 10.69 -5.60
N ASN A 274 15.57 10.76 -4.33
CA ASN A 274 14.46 9.99 -3.81
C ASN A 274 13.13 10.54 -4.32
N ILE A 275 12.30 9.67 -4.87
CA ILE A 275 10.94 10.00 -5.27
C ILE A 275 10.05 9.95 -4.04
N SER A 276 9.35 11.05 -3.74
CA SER A 276 8.41 11.10 -2.61
C SER A 276 7.14 10.26 -2.88
N ALA A 277 6.57 9.70 -1.81
CA ALA A 277 5.27 9.01 -1.88
C ALA A 277 4.13 9.92 -2.39
N THR A 278 4.26 11.23 -2.20
CA THR A 278 3.27 12.24 -2.55
C THR A 278 3.61 13.05 -3.81
N ASP A 279 4.57 12.59 -4.59
CA ASP A 279 4.97 13.21 -5.87
C ASP A 279 4.03 12.78 -7.00
N PHE A 280 2.82 13.36 -7.00
CA PHE A 280 1.78 13.03 -7.97
C PHE A 280 2.06 13.51 -9.41
N ASP A 281 3.15 14.26 -9.64
CA ASP A 281 3.57 14.72 -10.96
C ASP A 281 4.59 13.74 -11.60
N LEU A 282 4.41 12.45 -11.33
CA LEU A 282 5.30 11.39 -11.80
C LEU A 282 5.30 11.30 -13.33
N ASP A 283 6.43 11.61 -13.97
CA ASP A 283 6.57 11.45 -15.41
C ASP A 283 6.80 9.97 -15.81
N LYS A 284 6.55 9.66 -17.07
CA LYS A 284 6.68 8.30 -17.59
C LYS A 284 8.08 7.73 -17.45
N LYS A 285 9.13 8.56 -17.56
CA LYS A 285 10.53 8.10 -17.40
C LYS A 285 10.80 7.67 -15.97
N THR A 286 10.35 8.47 -15.01
CA THR A 286 10.47 8.18 -13.58
C THR A 286 9.65 6.95 -13.20
N ALA A 287 8.42 6.82 -13.72
CA ALA A 287 7.60 5.63 -13.52
C ALA A 287 8.29 4.36 -14.05
N THR A 288 8.82 4.40 -15.28
CA THR A 288 9.59 3.29 -15.88
C THR A 288 10.86 2.97 -15.07
N ALA A 289 11.56 3.97 -14.54
CA ALA A 289 12.73 3.76 -13.70
C ALA A 289 12.38 3.07 -12.38
N LEU A 290 11.30 3.48 -11.72
CA LEU A 290 10.80 2.81 -10.51
C LEU A 290 10.39 1.36 -10.77
N PHE A 291 9.71 1.09 -11.89
CA PHE A 291 9.40 -0.27 -12.31
C PHE A 291 10.68 -1.12 -12.46
N ASN A 292 11.68 -0.60 -13.18
CA ASN A 292 12.95 -1.28 -13.38
C ASN A 292 13.72 -1.50 -12.08
N ASN A 293 13.64 -0.57 -11.12
CA ASN A 293 14.20 -0.74 -9.78
C ASN A 293 13.54 -1.94 -9.08
N GLY A 294 12.20 -2.07 -9.18
CA GLY A 294 11.47 -3.20 -8.65
C GLY A 294 11.87 -4.53 -9.28
N LEU A 295 11.95 -4.58 -10.61
CA LEU A 295 12.38 -5.76 -11.36
C LEU A 295 13.81 -6.17 -10.99
N THR A 296 14.71 -5.22 -10.88
CA THR A 296 16.11 -5.46 -10.47
C THR A 296 16.18 -5.96 -9.04
N ALA A 297 15.42 -5.35 -8.13
CA ALA A 297 15.38 -5.77 -6.72
C ALA A 297 14.87 -7.21 -6.58
N GLY A 298 13.77 -7.56 -7.28
CA GLY A 298 13.23 -8.91 -7.29
C GLY A 298 14.22 -9.95 -7.82
N ASN A 299 14.86 -9.65 -8.97
CA ASN A 299 15.87 -10.54 -9.54
C ASN A 299 17.10 -10.71 -8.61
N ASN A 300 17.55 -9.66 -7.95
CA ASN A 300 18.69 -9.75 -7.02
C ASN A 300 18.30 -10.51 -5.74
N PHE A 301 17.10 -10.32 -5.25
CA PHE A 301 16.55 -11.07 -4.12
C PHE A 301 16.54 -12.57 -4.43
N LEU A 302 16.00 -12.97 -5.58
CA LEU A 302 15.87 -14.37 -5.97
C LEU A 302 17.21 -15.11 -6.14
N LYS A 303 18.29 -14.42 -6.50
CA LYS A 303 19.64 -15.00 -6.56
C LYS A 303 20.15 -15.51 -5.23
N ASN A 304 19.71 -14.88 -4.14
CA ASN A 304 20.18 -15.19 -2.78
C ASN A 304 19.11 -15.88 -1.92
N TRP A 305 17.89 -16.03 -2.47
CA TRP A 305 16.78 -16.59 -1.72
C TRP A 305 16.94 -18.11 -1.53
N ASN A 306 16.74 -18.57 -0.29
CA ASN A 306 16.72 -19.98 0.05
C ASN A 306 15.62 -20.24 1.08
N PHE A 307 14.60 -20.99 0.68
CA PHE A 307 13.43 -21.28 1.52
C PHE A 307 13.79 -22.06 2.79
N ASP A 308 14.63 -23.10 2.65
CA ASP A 308 14.98 -23.96 3.80
C ASP A 308 15.78 -23.18 4.85
N LYS A 309 16.72 -22.33 4.41
CA LYS A 309 17.48 -21.45 5.28
C LYS A 309 16.58 -20.48 6.03
N TRP A 310 15.66 -19.83 5.31
CA TRP A 310 14.71 -18.89 5.92
C TRP A 310 13.74 -19.60 6.88
N SER A 311 13.18 -20.75 6.49
CA SER A 311 12.28 -21.56 7.33
C SER A 311 12.97 -22.01 8.62
N ALA A 312 14.27 -22.36 8.58
CA ALA A 312 15.04 -22.68 9.77
C ALA A 312 15.17 -21.50 10.74
N LEU A 313 15.38 -20.27 10.24
CA LEU A 313 15.41 -19.05 11.08
C LEU A 313 14.06 -18.80 11.80
N ARG A 314 12.96 -19.18 11.18
CA ARG A 314 11.62 -19.03 11.77
C ARG A 314 11.31 -20.07 12.85
N SER A 315 12.07 -21.13 12.92
CA SER A 315 11.89 -22.22 13.87
C SER A 315 12.61 -22.00 15.20
N LEU A 316 13.43 -20.94 15.29
CA LEU A 316 14.14 -20.51 16.50
C LEU A 316 13.29 -19.54 17.32
#